data_8de2332b9a326fc9fcf04efa28d89766
#
_entry.id   8de2332b9a326fc9fcf04efa28d89766
#
_cell.length_a   1.000
_cell.length_b   1.000
_cell.length_c   1.000
_cell.angle_alpha   90.00
_cell.angle_beta   90.00
_cell.angle_gamma   90.00
#
_symmetry.space_group_name_H-M   'P 1'
#
loop_
_entity.id
_entity.type
_entity.pdbx_description
1 polymer ?
#
loop_
_entity_poly.entity_id
_entity_poly.type
_entity_poly.pdbx_seq_one_letter_code
_entity_poly.pdbx_strand_id
1 'polypeptide(L)'
;MDILDVSIIVPTFHFEDSVRKVILALNEQSVRVNEVIIVDSSTNDGVKEVVQGFKEHQDNINYIRRDKAYPGEARNIGAKIAKGEWLAFVDSKTVPERNWIEESLKEIEEKGLDVLFGVTQYHAKSKFQKLLRAASFGEVGHETTPGSMIKKELFLNSNFFIEGVRTADDLYWRDCIKRNSYKYSTPKKIGLTYSDLPESLKEVIQKYFIYAWHTSVVNVQTRMKDFYLGLLLILSALLVPRWNYLVSWVDISLFIPHVTKIYMLLILLVFFLNLLLNRFLSTTFPSFFRSSLRVILFLFIVLAVYNWNFKVSGWVEEATLYIPHITKIYLLSLLLASLLIRGLIMPLKRKTPRSFLFPFRWIVVGFIGVTLDLAKTPGYAFGSLLSPFLKKRTK
;
A
#
# COMPACT_ATOMS: atom_id res chain seq x y z
N MET A 1 -26.98 27.55 -12.12
CA MET A 1 -26.40 26.24 -11.79
C MET A 1 -26.76 25.98 -10.34
N ASP A 2 -27.45 24.90 -10.08
CA ASP A 2 -27.79 24.51 -8.72
C ASP A 2 -26.49 24.15 -7.96
N ILE A 3 -26.38 24.63 -6.72
CA ILE A 3 -25.24 24.32 -5.87
C ILE A 3 -25.49 22.94 -5.25
N LEU A 4 -24.61 22.00 -5.53
CA LEU A 4 -24.73 20.66 -5.01
C LEU A 4 -24.28 20.61 -3.53
N ASP A 5 -25.03 19.88 -2.71
CA ASP A 5 -24.79 19.78 -1.26
C ASP A 5 -23.61 18.83 -0.93
N VAL A 6 -22.45 19.20 -1.45
CA VAL A 6 -21.18 18.47 -1.33
C VAL A 6 -20.11 19.35 -0.68
N SER A 7 -19.46 18.86 0.35
CA SER A 7 -18.23 19.43 0.93
C SER A 7 -17.02 18.64 0.48
N ILE A 8 -16.07 19.28 -0.20
CA ILE A 8 -14.82 18.66 -0.65
C ILE A 8 -13.74 18.91 0.41
N ILE A 9 -13.07 17.87 0.88
CA ILE A 9 -12.03 17.95 1.91
C ILE A 9 -10.68 17.63 1.30
N VAL A 10 -9.72 18.57 1.45
CA VAL A 10 -8.37 18.50 0.90
C VAL A 10 -7.33 18.58 2.03
N PRO A 11 -6.78 17.46 2.50
CA PRO A 11 -5.64 17.49 3.42
C PRO A 11 -4.39 17.92 2.68
N THR A 12 -3.58 18.79 3.29
CA THR A 12 -2.31 19.22 2.70
C THR A 12 -1.20 19.39 3.76
N PHE A 13 0.03 19.20 3.29
CA PHE A 13 1.25 19.43 4.07
C PHE A 13 2.35 19.87 3.11
N HIS A 14 2.60 21.18 3.05
CA HIS A 14 3.39 21.81 1.98
C HIS A 14 2.71 21.60 0.61
N PHE A 15 3.40 21.60 -0.50
CA PHE A 15 2.90 21.39 -1.87
C PHE A 15 2.00 22.50 -2.41
N GLU A 16 2.44 23.73 -2.28
CA GLU A 16 1.76 24.95 -2.72
C GLU A 16 1.27 24.86 -4.17
N ASP A 17 2.15 24.46 -5.10
CA ASP A 17 1.81 24.29 -6.53
C ASP A 17 0.78 23.18 -6.78
N SER A 18 0.81 22.13 -5.97
CA SER A 18 -0.16 21.05 -6.10
C SER A 18 -1.55 21.49 -5.61
N VAL A 19 -1.60 22.21 -4.48
CA VAL A 19 -2.84 22.78 -3.95
C VAL A 19 -3.44 23.75 -4.95
N ARG A 20 -2.62 24.63 -5.57
CA ARG A 20 -3.07 25.54 -6.65
C ARG A 20 -3.75 24.78 -7.78
N LYS A 21 -3.14 23.68 -8.26
CA LYS A 21 -3.71 22.86 -9.34
C LYS A 21 -5.02 22.20 -8.93
N VAL A 22 -5.12 21.72 -7.70
CA VAL A 22 -6.35 21.12 -7.18
C VAL A 22 -7.47 22.14 -7.12
N ILE A 23 -7.22 23.35 -6.57
CA ILE A 23 -8.22 24.41 -6.51
C ILE A 23 -8.69 24.78 -7.92
N LEU A 24 -7.77 24.97 -8.86
CA LEU A 24 -8.14 25.28 -10.26
C LEU A 24 -9.01 24.18 -10.86
N ALA A 25 -8.66 22.91 -10.71
CA ALA A 25 -9.45 21.80 -11.23
C ALA A 25 -10.81 21.66 -10.56
N LEU A 26 -10.93 22.02 -9.27
CA LEU A 26 -12.22 22.05 -8.57
C LEU A 26 -13.10 23.20 -9.06
N ASN A 27 -12.52 24.33 -9.45
CA ASN A 27 -13.24 25.44 -10.02
C ASN A 27 -13.75 25.17 -11.44
N GLU A 28 -13.03 24.32 -12.17
CA GLU A 28 -13.39 23.90 -13.54
C GLU A 28 -14.39 22.74 -13.57
N GLN A 29 -14.89 22.29 -12.41
CA GLN A 29 -15.91 21.24 -12.38
C GLN A 29 -17.17 21.66 -13.14
N SER A 30 -17.84 20.69 -13.80
CA SER A 30 -19.09 20.90 -14.53
C SER A 30 -20.24 21.39 -13.65
N VAL A 31 -20.14 21.20 -12.34
CA VAL A 31 -21.13 21.58 -11.34
C VAL A 31 -20.45 22.31 -10.17
N ARG A 32 -21.21 23.16 -9.47
CA ARG A 32 -20.72 23.88 -8.30
C ARG A 32 -20.99 23.07 -7.03
N VAL A 33 -20.03 23.05 -6.13
CA VAL A 33 -20.13 22.42 -4.80
C VAL A 33 -20.37 23.47 -3.72
N ASN A 34 -20.93 23.05 -2.59
CA ASN A 34 -21.22 23.91 -1.46
C ASN A 34 -19.95 24.56 -0.92
N GLU A 35 -18.90 23.75 -0.67
CA GLU A 35 -17.64 24.26 -0.16
C GLU A 35 -16.45 23.35 -0.47
N VAL A 36 -15.24 23.94 -0.42
CA VAL A 36 -13.94 23.25 -0.45
C VAL A 36 -13.21 23.57 0.85
N ILE A 37 -12.93 22.56 1.64
CA ILE A 37 -12.27 22.67 2.95
C ILE A 37 -10.81 22.20 2.82
N ILE A 38 -9.89 23.14 2.93
CA ILE A 38 -8.44 22.87 2.88
C ILE A 38 -7.92 22.80 4.31
N VAL A 39 -7.48 21.62 4.74
CA VAL A 39 -6.90 21.39 6.07
C VAL A 39 -5.38 21.29 5.92
N ASP A 40 -4.70 22.36 6.31
CA ASP A 40 -3.26 22.55 6.13
C ASP A 40 -2.49 22.29 7.42
N SER A 41 -1.48 21.42 7.33
CA SER A 41 -0.53 21.11 8.42
C SER A 41 0.89 21.54 8.10
N SER A 42 1.10 22.38 7.09
CA SER A 42 2.43 22.88 6.69
C SER A 42 3.10 23.67 7.81
N THR A 43 4.41 23.72 7.81
CA THR A 43 5.19 24.49 8.79
C THR A 43 5.44 25.95 8.36
N ASN A 44 5.14 26.29 7.09
CA ASN A 44 5.23 27.63 6.52
C ASN A 44 3.85 28.13 6.05
N ASP A 45 3.76 29.37 5.59
CA ASP A 45 2.51 29.99 5.14
C ASP A 45 2.25 29.87 3.64
N GLY A 46 3.07 29.14 2.86
CA GLY A 46 2.95 29.07 1.40
C GLY A 46 1.60 28.56 0.92
N VAL A 47 1.04 27.51 1.55
CA VAL A 47 -0.32 27.01 1.23
C VAL A 47 -1.38 28.06 1.57
N LYS A 48 -1.25 28.74 2.72
CA LYS A 48 -2.16 29.78 3.16
C LYS A 48 -2.23 30.94 2.14
N GLU A 49 -1.06 31.39 1.67
CA GLU A 49 -0.97 32.45 0.65
C GLU A 49 -1.64 32.05 -0.65
N VAL A 50 -1.40 30.82 -1.11
CA VAL A 50 -2.08 30.28 -2.29
C VAL A 50 -3.59 30.32 -2.11
N VAL A 51 -4.10 29.83 -0.97
CA VAL A 51 -5.55 29.80 -0.72
C VAL A 51 -6.14 31.19 -0.60
N GLN A 52 -5.44 32.12 0.04
CA GLN A 52 -5.89 33.52 0.16
C GLN A 52 -6.07 34.19 -1.20
N GLY A 53 -5.14 33.99 -2.14
CA GLY A 53 -5.28 34.52 -3.49
C GLY A 53 -6.50 34.02 -4.25
N PHE A 54 -6.99 32.79 -3.95
CA PHE A 54 -8.24 32.30 -4.52
C PHE A 54 -9.49 32.83 -3.79
N LYS A 55 -9.41 33.01 -2.47
CA LYS A 55 -10.53 33.54 -1.66
C LYS A 55 -10.99 34.92 -2.07
N GLU A 56 -10.14 35.75 -2.62
CA GLU A 56 -10.50 37.07 -3.14
C GLU A 56 -11.55 37.00 -4.25
N HIS A 57 -11.68 35.84 -4.91
CA HIS A 57 -12.60 35.62 -6.02
C HIS A 57 -13.58 34.46 -5.78
N GLN A 58 -13.53 33.79 -4.60
CA GLN A 58 -14.30 32.58 -4.30
C GLN A 58 -14.64 32.46 -2.81
N ASP A 59 -15.92 32.60 -2.50
CA ASP A 59 -16.43 32.58 -1.12
C ASP A 59 -16.57 31.15 -0.55
N ASN A 60 -16.52 30.11 -1.39
CA ASN A 60 -16.75 28.72 -0.97
C ASN A 60 -15.49 27.96 -0.54
N ILE A 61 -14.33 28.62 -0.45
CA ILE A 61 -13.09 27.96 0.02
C ILE A 61 -12.90 28.26 1.51
N ASN A 62 -12.86 27.21 2.33
CA ASN A 62 -12.58 27.26 3.75
C ASN A 62 -11.15 26.76 4.03
N TYR A 63 -10.33 27.60 4.69
CA TYR A 63 -8.96 27.24 5.08
C TYR A 63 -8.84 27.04 6.58
N ILE A 64 -8.22 25.92 6.99
CA ILE A 64 -7.96 25.57 8.37
C ILE A 64 -6.50 25.22 8.53
N ARG A 65 -5.81 25.93 9.44
CA ARG A 65 -4.45 25.59 9.86
C ARG A 65 -4.48 24.64 11.06
N ARG A 66 -3.60 23.64 11.04
CA ARG A 66 -3.29 22.76 12.17
C ARG A 66 -1.78 22.61 12.31
N ASP A 67 -1.27 22.66 13.52
CA ASP A 67 0.17 22.53 13.76
C ASP A 67 0.70 21.14 13.40
N LYS A 68 -0.14 20.11 13.57
CA LYS A 68 0.19 18.74 13.22
C LYS A 68 -1.09 17.94 12.96
N ALA A 69 -1.24 17.46 11.74
CA ALA A 69 -2.27 16.49 11.41
C ALA A 69 -1.78 15.58 10.28
N TYR A 70 -1.91 14.28 10.45
CA TYR A 70 -1.72 13.33 9.36
C TYR A 70 -2.93 13.36 8.41
N PRO A 71 -2.84 12.80 7.20
CA PRO A 71 -3.92 12.89 6.21
C PRO A 71 -5.28 12.43 6.73
N GLY A 72 -5.34 11.33 7.48
CA GLY A 72 -6.58 10.83 8.09
C GLY A 72 -7.17 11.80 9.10
N GLU A 73 -6.34 12.35 10.00
CA GLU A 73 -6.76 13.37 10.98
C GLU A 73 -7.27 14.64 10.30
N ALA A 74 -6.56 15.10 9.26
CA ALA A 74 -6.96 16.28 8.50
C ALA A 74 -8.32 16.08 7.81
N ARG A 75 -8.57 14.87 7.25
CA ARG A 75 -9.88 14.53 6.68
C ARG A 75 -10.98 14.50 7.75
N ASN A 76 -10.70 13.95 8.93
CA ASN A 76 -11.64 13.93 10.06
C ASN A 76 -11.99 15.35 10.52
N ILE A 77 -10.99 16.24 10.61
CA ILE A 77 -11.20 17.66 11.00
C ILE A 77 -12.10 18.34 9.97
N GLY A 78 -11.80 18.19 8.67
CA GLY A 78 -12.61 18.76 7.60
C GLY A 78 -14.04 18.24 7.62
N ALA A 79 -14.23 16.94 7.81
CA ALA A 79 -15.56 16.31 7.87
C ALA A 79 -16.45 16.83 9.01
N LYS A 80 -15.85 17.11 10.18
CA LYS A 80 -16.58 17.60 11.36
C LYS A 80 -17.19 19.00 11.13
N ILE A 81 -16.54 19.85 10.35
CA ILE A 81 -17.01 21.22 10.08
C ILE A 81 -17.74 21.37 8.74
N ALA A 82 -17.67 20.34 7.91
CA ALA A 82 -18.35 20.30 6.61
C ALA A 82 -19.85 20.58 6.77
N LYS A 83 -20.43 21.32 5.82
CA LYS A 83 -21.86 21.70 5.83
C LYS A 83 -22.69 20.83 4.90
N GLY A 84 -22.08 20.30 3.83
CA GLY A 84 -22.75 19.50 2.82
C GLY A 84 -23.25 18.15 3.34
N GLU A 85 -24.29 17.63 2.72
CA GLU A 85 -24.83 16.30 2.98
C GLU A 85 -23.83 15.20 2.59
N TRP A 86 -23.07 15.46 1.52
CA TRP A 86 -22.05 14.56 1.03
C TRP A 86 -20.64 15.07 1.31
N LEU A 87 -19.76 14.19 1.79
CA LEU A 87 -18.33 14.45 1.91
C LEU A 87 -17.62 13.83 0.72
N ALA A 88 -16.76 14.61 0.07
CA ALA A 88 -15.88 14.17 -0.99
C ALA A 88 -14.41 14.39 -0.59
N PHE A 89 -13.54 13.42 -0.85
CA PHE A 89 -12.12 13.49 -0.47
C PHE A 89 -11.23 13.65 -1.68
N VAL A 90 -10.32 14.64 -1.65
CA VAL A 90 -9.32 14.88 -2.70
C VAL A 90 -7.97 15.10 -2.02
N ASP A 91 -6.93 14.40 -2.47
CA ASP A 91 -5.59 14.68 -1.96
C ASP A 91 -4.96 15.86 -2.69
N SER A 92 -4.13 16.64 -2.02
CA SER A 92 -3.43 17.81 -2.59
C SER A 92 -2.57 17.51 -3.82
N LYS A 93 -2.30 16.22 -4.11
CA LYS A 93 -1.53 15.75 -5.27
C LYS A 93 -2.36 15.05 -6.34
N THR A 94 -3.68 15.03 -6.19
CA THR A 94 -4.60 14.44 -7.17
C THR A 94 -5.43 15.51 -7.83
N VAL A 95 -5.51 15.45 -9.15
CA VAL A 95 -6.30 16.40 -9.96
C VAL A 95 -7.57 15.69 -10.41
N PRO A 96 -8.75 16.17 -10.00
CA PRO A 96 -10.03 15.60 -10.44
C PRO A 96 -10.32 15.94 -11.91
N GLU A 97 -10.97 15.01 -12.60
CA GLU A 97 -11.51 15.22 -13.94
C GLU A 97 -12.71 16.20 -13.88
N ARG A 98 -12.92 16.96 -14.95
CA ARG A 98 -13.92 18.03 -15.00
C ARG A 98 -15.34 17.60 -14.58
N ASN A 99 -15.74 16.39 -14.90
CA ASN A 99 -17.09 15.88 -14.64
C ASN A 99 -17.14 14.93 -13.42
N TRP A 100 -16.07 14.90 -12.62
CA TRP A 100 -15.94 13.90 -11.54
C TRP A 100 -17.10 13.98 -10.53
N ILE A 101 -17.46 15.18 -10.04
CA ILE A 101 -18.54 15.35 -9.06
C ILE A 101 -19.89 14.96 -9.65
N GLU A 102 -20.22 15.48 -10.81
CA GLU A 102 -21.49 15.22 -11.50
C GLU A 102 -21.69 13.72 -11.76
N GLU A 103 -20.69 13.06 -12.32
CA GLU A 103 -20.74 11.62 -12.60
C GLU A 103 -20.81 10.78 -11.32
N SER A 104 -20.12 11.22 -10.26
CA SER A 104 -20.15 10.53 -8.96
C SER A 104 -21.53 10.59 -8.33
N LEU A 105 -22.17 11.76 -8.31
CA LEU A 105 -23.52 11.92 -7.76
C LEU A 105 -24.55 11.17 -8.58
N LYS A 106 -24.44 11.20 -9.90
CA LYS A 106 -25.31 10.43 -10.79
C LYS A 106 -25.22 8.92 -10.51
N GLU A 107 -24.01 8.37 -10.36
CA GLU A 107 -23.82 6.95 -10.03
C GLU A 107 -24.35 6.62 -8.64
N ILE A 108 -24.19 7.52 -7.67
CA ILE A 108 -24.73 7.39 -6.32
C ILE A 108 -26.24 7.29 -6.35
N GLU A 109 -26.91 8.22 -7.06
CA GLU A 109 -28.36 8.28 -7.18
C GLU A 109 -28.92 7.05 -7.91
N GLU A 110 -28.38 6.74 -9.10
CA GLU A 110 -28.82 5.60 -9.92
C GLU A 110 -28.75 4.26 -9.18
N LYS A 111 -27.76 4.08 -8.30
CA LYS A 111 -27.54 2.82 -7.57
C LYS A 111 -28.01 2.86 -6.11
N GLY A 112 -28.48 4.02 -5.63
CA GLY A 112 -28.87 4.21 -4.24
C GLY A 112 -27.73 3.93 -3.25
N LEU A 113 -26.53 4.50 -3.50
CA LEU A 113 -25.32 4.20 -2.73
C LEU A 113 -25.21 5.08 -1.48
N ASP A 114 -24.56 4.53 -0.48
CA ASP A 114 -24.11 5.25 0.72
C ASP A 114 -22.67 5.75 0.57
N VAL A 115 -21.85 5.02 -0.20
CA VAL A 115 -20.44 5.31 -0.45
C VAL A 115 -20.09 5.00 -1.90
N LEU A 116 -19.40 5.94 -2.55
CA LEU A 116 -18.76 5.73 -3.85
C LEU A 116 -17.24 5.87 -3.66
N PHE A 117 -16.46 4.82 -3.97
CA PHE A 117 -15.01 4.91 -3.91
C PHE A 117 -14.45 5.68 -5.11
N GLY A 118 -13.32 6.36 -4.90
CA GLY A 118 -12.61 7.04 -5.98
C GLY A 118 -11.82 6.06 -6.85
N VAL A 119 -11.55 6.46 -8.09
CA VAL A 119 -10.66 5.77 -9.00
C VAL A 119 -9.61 6.74 -9.52
N THR A 120 -8.34 6.48 -9.16
CA THR A 120 -7.20 7.31 -9.52
C THR A 120 -6.28 6.61 -10.52
N GLN A 121 -5.87 7.30 -11.57
CA GLN A 121 -4.83 6.88 -12.48
C GLN A 121 -3.50 7.58 -12.16
N TYR A 122 -2.39 6.83 -12.26
CA TYR A 122 -1.06 7.37 -12.00
C TYR A 122 -0.38 7.79 -13.29
N HIS A 123 -0.04 9.07 -13.39
CA HIS A 123 0.69 9.63 -14.52
C HIS A 123 2.20 9.61 -14.27
N ALA A 124 2.96 9.40 -15.34
CA ALA A 124 4.42 9.35 -15.31
C ALA A 124 5.01 10.35 -16.31
N LYS A 125 5.84 11.28 -15.84
CA LYS A 125 6.48 12.32 -16.66
C LYS A 125 7.85 11.88 -17.15
N SER A 126 8.73 11.44 -16.23
CA SER A 126 10.10 11.03 -16.55
C SER A 126 10.20 9.58 -17.04
N LYS A 127 11.36 9.23 -17.63
CA LYS A 127 11.66 7.84 -18.03
C LYS A 127 11.60 6.89 -16.81
N PHE A 128 12.16 7.31 -15.67
CA PHE A 128 12.14 6.51 -14.45
C PHE A 128 10.72 6.34 -13.92
N GLN A 129 9.91 7.40 -13.88
CA GLN A 129 8.51 7.30 -13.47
C GLN A 129 7.68 6.38 -14.35
N LYS A 130 7.94 6.33 -15.67
CA LYS A 130 7.29 5.37 -16.60
C LYS A 130 7.62 3.92 -16.23
N LEU A 131 8.88 3.63 -15.91
CA LEU A 131 9.30 2.30 -15.44
C LEU A 131 8.69 1.96 -14.08
N LEU A 132 8.69 2.90 -13.14
CA LEU A 132 8.08 2.75 -11.83
C LEU A 132 6.56 2.51 -11.93
N ARG A 133 5.87 3.28 -12.78
CA ARG A 133 4.43 3.11 -13.04
C ARG A 133 4.15 1.70 -13.58
N ALA A 134 4.90 1.24 -14.56
CA ALA A 134 4.78 -0.12 -15.10
C ALA A 134 4.98 -1.19 -14.01
N ALA A 135 5.97 -1.04 -13.13
CA ALA A 135 6.26 -1.96 -12.04
C ALA A 135 5.18 -1.98 -10.93
N SER A 136 4.47 -0.85 -10.71
CA SER A 136 3.58 -0.65 -9.55
C SER A 136 2.11 -0.53 -9.89
N PHE A 137 1.77 0.33 -10.84
CA PHE A 137 0.39 0.78 -11.08
C PHE A 137 -0.14 0.37 -12.46
N GLY A 138 0.70 0.40 -13.51
CA GLY A 138 0.29 0.20 -14.90
C GLY A 138 -0.54 1.36 -15.45
N GLU A 139 -1.37 1.06 -16.44
CA GLU A 139 -2.23 2.02 -17.14
C GLU A 139 -3.70 1.96 -16.66
N VAL A 140 -3.97 1.22 -15.58
CA VAL A 140 -5.33 1.06 -15.06
C VAL A 140 -5.63 2.07 -13.96
N GLY A 141 -6.90 2.38 -13.77
CA GLY A 141 -7.38 3.08 -12.58
C GLY A 141 -7.31 2.18 -11.33
N HIS A 142 -6.99 2.78 -10.20
CA HIS A 142 -6.93 2.11 -8.91
C HIS A 142 -7.98 2.68 -7.99
N GLU A 143 -8.67 1.81 -7.25
CA GLU A 143 -9.56 2.22 -6.17
C GLU A 143 -8.76 2.96 -5.09
N THR A 144 -9.16 4.20 -4.81
CA THR A 144 -8.48 5.10 -3.86
C THR A 144 -9.48 5.83 -2.98
N THR A 145 -9.02 6.37 -1.86
CA THR A 145 -9.81 7.31 -1.05
C THR A 145 -9.94 8.69 -1.72
N PRO A 146 -8.89 9.26 -2.33
CA PRO A 146 -9.11 10.41 -3.20
C PRO A 146 -10.11 10.08 -4.29
N GLY A 147 -11.10 10.95 -4.46
CA GLY A 147 -12.25 10.76 -5.36
C GLY A 147 -13.42 10.00 -4.74
N SER A 148 -13.32 9.55 -3.50
CA SER A 148 -14.43 8.90 -2.80
C SER A 148 -15.42 9.91 -2.25
N MET A 149 -16.70 9.52 -2.24
CA MET A 149 -17.81 10.25 -1.64
C MET A 149 -18.56 9.38 -0.64
N ILE A 150 -19.02 9.97 0.46
CA ILE A 150 -19.78 9.30 1.52
C ILE A 150 -20.81 10.28 2.11
N LYS A 151 -21.98 9.79 2.50
CA LYS A 151 -22.93 10.60 3.29
C LYS A 151 -22.27 11.06 4.58
N LYS A 152 -22.34 12.36 4.87
CA LYS A 152 -21.73 12.98 6.05
C LYS A 152 -22.21 12.31 7.35
N GLU A 153 -23.50 12.06 7.47
CA GLU A 153 -24.08 11.41 8.63
C GLU A 153 -23.43 10.04 8.91
N LEU A 154 -23.29 9.21 7.87
CA LEU A 154 -22.66 7.89 8.01
C LEU A 154 -21.19 7.99 8.38
N PHE A 155 -20.47 8.99 7.84
CA PHE A 155 -19.08 9.21 8.17
C PHE A 155 -18.91 9.61 9.65
N LEU A 156 -19.73 10.55 10.13
CA LEU A 156 -19.64 11.04 11.50
C LEU A 156 -20.07 10.01 12.55
N ASN A 157 -20.97 9.09 12.20
CA ASN A 157 -21.49 8.11 13.16
C ASN A 157 -20.52 6.99 13.54
N SER A 158 -19.55 6.60 12.69
CA SER A 158 -18.57 5.54 13.05
C SER A 158 -17.45 5.31 12.05
N ASN A 159 -17.35 6.13 11.00
CA ASN A 159 -16.46 5.84 9.86
C ASN A 159 -15.30 6.83 9.71
N PHE A 160 -14.77 7.32 10.80
CA PHE A 160 -13.59 8.19 10.79
C PHE A 160 -12.36 7.46 10.27
N PHE A 161 -11.47 8.22 9.64
CA PHE A 161 -10.13 7.72 9.35
C PHE A 161 -9.38 7.46 10.65
N ILE A 162 -8.55 6.41 10.65
CA ILE A 162 -7.67 6.14 11.79
C ILE A 162 -6.64 7.28 11.93
N GLU A 163 -6.45 7.74 13.15
CA GLU A 163 -5.54 8.82 13.49
C GLU A 163 -4.16 8.28 13.93
N GLY A 164 -3.15 9.15 14.01
CA GLY A 164 -1.81 8.80 14.47
C GLY A 164 -0.95 8.03 13.47
N VAL A 165 -1.40 7.87 12.23
CA VAL A 165 -0.66 7.17 11.17
C VAL A 165 -0.46 8.07 9.96
N ARG A 166 0.76 8.03 9.41
CA ARG A 166 1.11 8.84 8.23
C ARG A 166 0.53 8.27 6.93
N THR A 167 0.30 6.98 6.88
CA THR A 167 -0.21 6.26 5.69
C THR A 167 -1.05 5.06 6.12
N ALA A 168 -1.79 4.47 5.20
CA ALA A 168 -2.69 3.35 5.40
C ALA A 168 -4.00 3.70 6.15
N ASP A 169 -4.21 4.96 6.51
CA ASP A 169 -5.49 5.49 6.96
C ASP A 169 -6.58 5.27 5.91
N ASP A 170 -6.26 5.52 4.65
CA ASP A 170 -7.11 5.32 3.48
C ASP A 170 -7.48 3.84 3.26
N LEU A 171 -6.52 2.94 3.39
CA LEU A 171 -6.74 1.51 3.25
C LEU A 171 -7.62 0.96 4.39
N TYR A 172 -7.37 1.43 5.61
CA TYR A 172 -8.15 1.05 6.79
C TYR A 172 -9.60 1.52 6.65
N TRP A 173 -9.80 2.77 6.28
CA TRP A 173 -11.13 3.34 6.08
C TRP A 173 -11.94 2.55 5.05
N ARG A 174 -11.38 2.28 3.88
CA ARG A 174 -12.06 1.47 2.85
C ARG A 174 -12.36 0.04 3.30
N ASP A 175 -11.47 -0.57 4.08
CA ASP A 175 -11.71 -1.89 4.65
C ASP A 175 -12.84 -1.85 5.70
N CYS A 176 -12.94 -0.80 6.50
CA CYS A 176 -14.05 -0.58 7.43
C CYS A 176 -15.39 -0.43 6.67
N ILE A 177 -15.45 0.40 5.63
CA ILE A 177 -16.64 0.55 4.80
C ILE A 177 -17.08 -0.78 4.20
N LYS A 178 -16.13 -1.56 3.63
CA LYS A 178 -16.42 -2.87 3.02
C LYS A 178 -16.88 -3.94 4.01
N ARG A 179 -16.56 -3.80 5.29
CA ARG A 179 -17.01 -4.73 6.35
C ARG A 179 -18.36 -4.36 6.93
N ASN A 180 -18.76 -3.12 6.81
CA ASN A 180 -20.07 -2.65 7.24
C ASN A 180 -21.13 -2.93 6.15
N SER A 181 -22.39 -2.91 6.52
CA SER A 181 -23.53 -3.19 5.62
C SER A 181 -23.91 -2.00 4.73
N TYR A 182 -22.95 -1.12 4.40
CA TYR A 182 -23.19 0.01 3.51
C TYR A 182 -23.30 -0.41 2.05
N LYS A 183 -24.14 0.27 1.29
CA LYS A 183 -24.21 0.13 -0.16
C LYS A 183 -23.08 0.94 -0.78
N TYR A 184 -22.04 0.28 -1.25
CA TYR A 184 -20.91 0.94 -1.89
C TYR A 184 -20.66 0.42 -3.31
N SER A 185 -19.99 1.26 -4.12
CA SER A 185 -19.54 0.92 -5.47
C SER A 185 -18.16 1.51 -5.73
N THR A 186 -17.47 0.96 -6.72
CA THR A 186 -16.24 1.54 -7.29
C THR A 186 -16.49 1.82 -8.77
N PRO A 187 -16.41 3.08 -9.24
CA PRO A 187 -16.65 3.44 -10.62
C PRO A 187 -15.71 2.71 -11.58
N LYS A 188 -16.18 2.46 -12.80
CA LYS A 188 -15.29 1.97 -13.87
C LYS A 188 -14.46 3.10 -14.49
N LYS A 189 -14.96 4.33 -14.40
CA LYS A 189 -14.31 5.52 -14.96
C LYS A 189 -13.27 6.07 -13.98
N ILE A 190 -12.19 6.59 -14.55
CA ILE A 190 -11.15 7.26 -13.77
C ILE A 190 -11.67 8.65 -13.44
N GLY A 191 -11.72 8.98 -12.15
CA GLY A 191 -12.18 10.28 -11.68
C GLY A 191 -11.05 11.25 -11.36
N LEU A 192 -9.86 10.73 -11.04
CA LEU A 192 -8.72 11.54 -10.62
C LEU A 192 -7.41 11.07 -11.26
N THR A 193 -6.50 12.03 -11.42
CA THR A 193 -5.14 11.80 -11.91
C THR A 193 -4.12 12.17 -10.84
N TYR A 194 -3.16 11.28 -10.57
CA TYR A 194 -2.01 11.53 -9.70
C TYR A 194 -0.74 11.64 -10.51
N SER A 195 -0.04 12.77 -10.43
CA SER A 195 1.12 13.07 -11.28
C SER A 195 2.45 13.24 -10.52
N ASP A 196 2.47 12.92 -9.21
CA ASP A 196 3.64 13.14 -8.33
C ASP A 196 4.31 11.83 -7.92
N LEU A 197 4.62 11.00 -8.92
CA LEU A 197 5.41 9.79 -8.68
C LEU A 197 6.85 10.15 -8.29
N PRO A 198 7.52 9.36 -7.43
CA PRO A 198 8.92 9.55 -7.10
C PRO A 198 9.83 9.57 -8.34
N GLU A 199 10.89 10.36 -8.31
CA GLU A 199 11.82 10.52 -9.42
C GLU A 199 13.09 9.67 -9.28
N SER A 200 13.35 9.14 -8.09
CA SER A 200 14.53 8.32 -7.81
C SER A 200 14.19 7.01 -7.11
N LEU A 201 15.04 6.00 -7.31
CA LEU A 201 14.92 4.71 -6.66
C LEU A 201 15.03 4.84 -5.12
N LYS A 202 15.86 5.76 -4.63
CA LYS A 202 16.01 6.05 -3.20
C LYS A 202 14.69 6.51 -2.58
N GLU A 203 14.03 7.49 -3.19
CA GLU A 203 12.71 7.98 -2.73
C GLU A 203 11.66 6.87 -2.75
N VAL A 204 11.68 6.04 -3.79
CA VAL A 204 10.78 4.90 -3.92
C VAL A 204 10.98 3.92 -2.77
N ILE A 205 12.23 3.50 -2.49
CA ILE A 205 12.56 2.58 -1.39
C ILE A 205 12.08 3.14 -0.06
N GLN A 206 12.38 4.40 0.25
CA GLN A 206 11.95 5.07 1.47
C GLN A 206 10.41 5.12 1.59
N LYS A 207 9.74 5.52 0.51
CA LYS A 207 8.27 5.61 0.48
C LYS A 207 7.61 4.25 0.72
N TYR A 208 8.07 3.20 0.04
CA TYR A 208 7.47 1.87 0.17
C TYR A 208 7.80 1.19 1.50
N PHE A 209 8.98 1.46 2.08
CA PHE A 209 9.29 1.05 3.45
C PHE A 209 8.31 1.67 4.46
N ILE A 210 8.11 3.00 4.40
CA ILE A 210 7.18 3.71 5.29
C ILE A 210 5.75 3.19 5.10
N TYR A 211 5.31 2.96 3.86
CA TYR A 211 3.99 2.43 3.57
C TYR A 211 3.79 1.05 4.18
N ALA A 212 4.77 0.15 4.01
CA ALA A 212 4.71 -1.19 4.56
C ALA A 212 4.70 -1.17 6.10
N TRP A 213 5.47 -0.29 6.72
CA TRP A 213 5.48 -0.09 8.16
C TRP A 213 4.09 0.26 8.68
N HIS A 214 3.51 1.36 8.19
CA HIS A 214 2.19 1.82 8.65
C HIS A 214 1.07 0.84 8.31
N THR A 215 1.09 0.24 7.12
CA THR A 215 0.12 -0.80 6.73
C THR A 215 0.14 -1.98 7.71
N SER A 216 1.32 -2.35 8.19
CA SER A 216 1.49 -3.43 9.17
C SER A 216 1.00 -3.03 10.56
N VAL A 217 1.27 -1.78 10.99
CA VAL A 217 0.78 -1.23 12.26
C VAL A 217 -0.74 -1.22 12.29
N VAL A 218 -1.38 -0.81 11.19
CA VAL A 218 -2.86 -0.73 11.06
C VAL A 218 -3.49 -2.10 10.81
N ASN A 219 -2.70 -3.12 10.43
CA ASN A 219 -3.16 -4.48 10.16
C ASN A 219 -4.16 -4.60 9.00
N VAL A 220 -3.94 -3.83 7.92
CA VAL A 220 -4.73 -3.89 6.68
C VAL A 220 -3.97 -4.63 5.58
N GLN A 221 -4.69 -5.16 4.59
CA GLN A 221 -4.14 -5.89 3.44
C GLN A 221 -3.27 -7.12 3.78
N THR A 222 -3.40 -7.68 4.98
CA THR A 222 -2.62 -8.85 5.40
C THR A 222 -2.99 -10.12 4.64
N ARG A 223 -4.26 -10.29 4.26
CA ARG A 223 -4.79 -11.55 3.69
C ARG A 223 -4.17 -11.96 2.36
N MET A 224 -4.00 -11.03 1.42
CA MET A 224 -3.48 -11.37 0.08
C MET A 224 -2.01 -11.79 0.12
N LYS A 225 -1.20 -11.11 0.94
CA LYS A 225 0.23 -11.43 1.07
C LYS A 225 0.45 -12.71 1.84
N ASP A 226 -0.31 -12.92 2.91
CA ASP A 226 -0.26 -14.13 3.69
C ASP A 226 -0.61 -15.35 2.83
N PHE A 227 -1.57 -15.20 1.89
CA PHE A 227 -1.91 -16.26 0.95
C PHE A 227 -0.75 -16.60 0.00
N TYR A 228 -0.14 -15.59 -0.66
CA TYR A 228 0.98 -15.83 -1.57
C TYR A 228 2.21 -16.38 -0.84
N LEU A 229 2.52 -15.82 0.32
CA LEU A 229 3.62 -16.32 1.15
C LEU A 229 3.33 -17.74 1.62
N GLY A 230 2.12 -18.04 2.08
CA GLY A 230 1.69 -19.37 2.48
C GLY A 230 1.79 -20.38 1.34
N LEU A 231 1.33 -20.02 0.13
CA LEU A 231 1.44 -20.87 -1.05
C LEU A 231 2.90 -21.16 -1.41
N LEU A 232 3.76 -20.15 -1.43
CA LEU A 232 5.20 -20.30 -1.67
C LEU A 232 5.85 -21.24 -0.64
N LEU A 233 5.51 -21.06 0.64
CA LEU A 233 6.03 -21.86 1.73
C LEU A 233 5.58 -23.34 1.61
N ILE A 234 4.31 -23.58 1.30
CA ILE A 234 3.77 -24.93 1.08
C ILE A 234 4.47 -25.61 -0.10
N LEU A 235 4.58 -24.90 -1.25
CA LEU A 235 5.28 -25.44 -2.42
C LEU A 235 6.74 -25.74 -2.11
N SER A 236 7.42 -24.86 -1.39
CA SER A 236 8.82 -25.08 -0.97
C SER A 236 8.92 -26.28 -0.02
N ALA A 237 8.00 -26.42 0.94
CA ALA A 237 7.96 -27.54 1.86
C ALA A 237 7.72 -28.88 1.16
N LEU A 238 6.97 -28.91 0.09
CA LEU A 238 6.73 -30.12 -0.71
C LEU A 238 7.89 -30.45 -1.65
N LEU A 239 8.48 -29.44 -2.29
CA LEU A 239 9.54 -29.65 -3.29
C LEU A 239 10.90 -29.93 -2.67
N VAL A 240 11.30 -29.18 -1.63
CA VAL A 240 12.65 -29.30 -1.02
C VAL A 240 12.94 -30.71 -0.50
N PRO A 241 12.06 -31.39 0.28
CA PRO A 241 12.33 -32.74 0.75
C PRO A 241 12.39 -33.78 -0.37
N ARG A 242 11.63 -33.57 -1.45
CA ARG A 242 11.54 -34.50 -2.58
C ARG A 242 12.53 -34.20 -3.70
N TRP A 243 13.32 -33.14 -3.58
CA TRP A 243 14.20 -32.66 -4.62
C TRP A 243 15.16 -33.73 -5.15
N ASN A 244 15.86 -34.42 -4.24
CA ASN A 244 16.82 -35.46 -4.62
C ASN A 244 16.15 -36.63 -5.34
N TYR A 245 14.88 -36.94 -5.00
CA TYR A 245 14.10 -37.97 -5.65
C TYR A 245 13.63 -37.53 -7.06
N LEU A 246 13.15 -36.30 -7.19
CA LEU A 246 12.65 -35.76 -8.46
C LEU A 246 13.76 -35.58 -9.50
N VAL A 247 14.94 -35.24 -9.07
CA VAL A 247 16.08 -34.95 -9.97
C VAL A 247 16.88 -36.18 -10.30
N SER A 248 16.72 -37.30 -9.55
CA SER A 248 17.38 -38.59 -9.76
C SER A 248 18.89 -38.49 -9.91
N TRP A 249 19.54 -37.49 -9.30
CA TRP A 249 20.95 -37.21 -9.56
C TRP A 249 21.87 -37.91 -8.58
N VAL A 250 22.80 -38.65 -9.16
CA VAL A 250 23.94 -39.25 -8.45
C VAL A 250 25.06 -38.23 -8.23
N ASP A 251 24.96 -37.06 -8.84
CA ASP A 251 25.96 -36.00 -8.78
C ASP A 251 25.87 -35.23 -7.43
N ILE A 252 26.96 -35.27 -6.69
CA ILE A 252 27.14 -34.68 -5.36
C ILE A 252 26.91 -33.15 -5.36
N SER A 253 27.13 -32.49 -6.51
CA SER A 253 27.01 -31.03 -6.63
C SER A 253 25.59 -30.49 -6.46
N LEU A 254 24.57 -31.33 -6.68
CA LEU A 254 23.15 -30.94 -6.58
C LEU A 254 22.41 -31.62 -5.43
N PHE A 255 23.13 -32.43 -4.65
CA PHE A 255 22.57 -33.09 -3.47
C PHE A 255 22.30 -32.09 -2.35
N ILE A 256 21.07 -32.05 -1.83
CA ILE A 256 20.75 -31.25 -0.65
C ILE A 256 20.98 -32.14 0.58
N PRO A 257 21.93 -31.81 1.47
CA PRO A 257 22.16 -32.53 2.70
C PRO A 257 20.88 -32.62 3.55
N HIS A 258 20.65 -33.73 4.23
CA HIS A 258 19.45 -33.92 5.05
C HIS A 258 19.28 -32.81 6.10
N VAL A 259 20.37 -32.32 6.67
CA VAL A 259 20.32 -31.23 7.65
C VAL A 259 19.85 -29.94 7.01
N THR A 260 20.31 -29.63 5.80
CA THR A 260 19.80 -28.43 5.05
C THR A 260 18.30 -28.54 4.84
N LYS A 261 17.79 -29.72 4.47
CA LYS A 261 16.34 -29.96 4.34
C LYS A 261 15.60 -29.75 5.66
N ILE A 262 16.14 -30.27 6.76
CA ILE A 262 15.55 -30.12 8.10
C ILE A 262 15.49 -28.65 8.49
N TYR A 263 16.57 -27.88 8.29
CA TYR A 263 16.57 -26.44 8.57
C TYR A 263 15.59 -25.66 7.70
N MET A 264 15.56 -25.92 6.40
CA MET A 264 14.59 -25.30 5.50
C MET A 264 13.16 -25.61 5.93
N LEU A 265 12.88 -26.87 6.27
CA LEU A 265 11.56 -27.28 6.77
C LEU A 265 11.20 -26.62 8.10
N LEU A 266 12.15 -26.48 9.03
CA LEU A 266 11.93 -25.78 10.30
C LEU A 266 11.64 -24.30 10.08
N ILE A 267 12.39 -23.62 9.22
CA ILE A 267 12.15 -22.22 8.86
C ILE A 267 10.77 -22.09 8.24
N LEU A 268 10.42 -22.97 7.29
CA LEU A 268 9.10 -22.98 6.64
C LEU A 268 7.98 -23.25 7.64
N LEU A 269 8.17 -24.19 8.56
CA LEU A 269 7.22 -24.50 9.62
C LEU A 269 6.99 -23.29 10.54
N VAL A 270 8.05 -22.60 10.95
CA VAL A 270 7.96 -21.40 11.79
C VAL A 270 7.21 -20.28 11.06
N PHE A 271 7.49 -20.06 9.78
CA PHE A 271 6.73 -19.10 8.97
C PHE A 271 5.25 -19.50 8.84
N PHE A 272 4.97 -20.76 8.56
CA PHE A 272 3.62 -21.30 8.45
C PHE A 272 2.84 -21.18 9.76
N LEU A 273 3.46 -21.52 10.88
CA LEU A 273 2.88 -21.33 12.22
C LEU A 273 2.60 -19.85 12.49
N ASN A 274 3.50 -18.95 12.11
CA ASN A 274 3.27 -17.51 12.24
C ASN A 274 2.06 -17.04 11.41
N LEU A 275 1.90 -17.55 10.19
CA LEU A 275 0.72 -17.25 9.35
C LEU A 275 -0.57 -17.79 9.97
N LEU A 276 -0.56 -19.03 10.44
CA LEU A 276 -1.71 -19.65 11.11
C LEU A 276 -2.08 -18.87 12.38
N LEU A 277 -1.10 -18.57 13.23
CA LEU A 277 -1.29 -17.81 14.45
C LEU A 277 -1.86 -16.42 14.18
N ASN A 278 -1.41 -15.73 13.13
CA ASN A 278 -1.98 -14.46 12.73
C ASN A 278 -3.45 -14.59 12.28
N ARG A 279 -3.80 -15.68 11.64
CA ARG A 279 -5.16 -15.93 11.14
C ARG A 279 -6.14 -16.35 12.24
N PHE A 280 -5.73 -17.26 13.11
CA PHE A 280 -6.59 -17.82 14.17
C PHE A 280 -6.61 -17.00 15.45
N LEU A 281 -5.49 -16.36 15.83
CA LEU A 281 -5.39 -15.56 17.04
C LEU A 281 -5.83 -14.10 16.86
N SER A 282 -6.21 -13.69 15.65
CA SER A 282 -6.61 -12.30 15.39
C SER A 282 -7.88 -11.88 16.12
N THR A 283 -8.74 -12.82 16.47
CA THR A 283 -10.05 -12.58 17.08
C THR A 283 -10.10 -12.93 18.57
N THR A 284 -9.25 -13.84 19.04
CA THR A 284 -9.43 -14.48 20.36
C THR A 284 -8.41 -14.09 21.42
N PHE A 285 -7.23 -13.54 21.05
CA PHE A 285 -6.16 -13.29 22.02
C PHE A 285 -5.73 -11.83 22.09
N PRO A 286 -5.31 -11.34 23.31
CA PRO A 286 -4.82 -9.99 23.51
C PRO A 286 -3.63 -9.66 22.59
N SER A 287 -3.52 -8.40 22.19
CA SER A 287 -2.46 -7.92 21.27
C SER A 287 -1.03 -8.17 21.80
N PHE A 288 -0.87 -8.13 23.12
CA PHE A 288 0.40 -8.43 23.80
C PHE A 288 0.87 -9.88 23.57
N PHE A 289 -0.02 -10.86 23.74
CA PHE A 289 0.33 -12.28 23.56
C PHE A 289 0.77 -12.58 22.12
N ARG A 290 0.05 -12.05 21.14
CA ARG A 290 0.40 -12.18 19.70
C ARG A 290 1.77 -11.61 19.38
N SER A 291 2.16 -10.51 20.04
CA SER A 291 3.43 -9.85 19.80
C SER A 291 4.59 -10.55 20.46
N SER A 292 4.38 -11.02 21.69
CA SER A 292 5.36 -11.83 22.40
C SER A 292 5.69 -13.11 21.61
N LEU A 293 4.66 -13.75 21.03
CA LEU A 293 4.84 -14.94 20.21
C LEU A 293 5.61 -14.65 18.92
N ARG A 294 5.36 -13.51 18.25
CA ARG A 294 6.12 -13.07 17.07
C ARG A 294 7.59 -12.81 17.40
N VAL A 295 7.87 -12.19 18.54
CA VAL A 295 9.25 -11.97 19.00
C VAL A 295 9.95 -13.29 19.28
N ILE A 296 9.28 -14.24 19.96
CA ILE A 296 9.81 -15.58 20.23
C ILE A 296 10.11 -16.31 18.90
N LEU A 297 9.17 -16.28 17.95
CA LEU A 297 9.37 -16.90 16.63
C LEU A 297 10.52 -16.24 15.85
N PHE A 298 10.63 -14.92 15.92
CA PHE A 298 11.74 -14.19 15.30
C PHE A 298 13.09 -14.58 15.92
N LEU A 299 13.18 -14.62 17.25
CA LEU A 299 14.37 -15.05 17.97
C LEU A 299 14.72 -16.50 17.62
N PHE A 300 13.72 -17.37 17.48
CA PHE A 300 13.93 -18.75 17.07
C PHE A 300 14.51 -18.84 15.64
N ILE A 301 14.03 -18.03 14.70
CA ILE A 301 14.60 -17.94 13.34
C ILE A 301 16.04 -17.44 13.39
N VAL A 302 16.33 -16.40 14.18
CA VAL A 302 17.69 -15.85 14.33
C VAL A 302 18.63 -16.92 14.90
N LEU A 303 18.20 -17.65 15.93
CA LEU A 303 18.97 -18.74 16.51
C LEU A 303 19.17 -19.89 15.52
N ALA A 304 18.15 -20.24 14.74
CA ALA A 304 18.25 -21.27 13.71
C ALA A 304 19.25 -20.87 12.61
N VAL A 305 19.23 -19.61 12.15
CA VAL A 305 20.17 -19.07 11.17
C VAL A 305 21.59 -18.99 11.75
N TYR A 306 21.74 -18.58 13.01
CA TYR A 306 23.04 -18.55 13.71
C TYR A 306 23.63 -19.96 13.85
N ASN A 307 22.84 -20.91 14.31
CA ASN A 307 23.27 -22.30 14.43
C ASN A 307 23.55 -22.96 13.07
N TRP A 308 22.90 -22.47 11.99
CA TRP A 308 23.18 -22.91 10.64
C TRP A 308 24.66 -22.70 10.26
N ASN A 309 25.17 -21.50 10.42
CA ASN A 309 26.57 -21.19 10.10
C ASN A 309 27.54 -22.03 10.92
N PHE A 310 27.23 -22.27 12.18
CA PHE A 310 28.03 -23.14 13.04
C PHE A 310 28.03 -24.62 12.59
N LYS A 311 26.85 -25.13 12.18
CA LYS A 311 26.72 -26.50 11.66
C LYS A 311 27.34 -26.65 10.28
N VAL A 312 27.24 -25.68 9.42
CA VAL A 312 27.82 -25.68 8.06
C VAL A 312 29.34 -25.51 8.13
N SER A 313 29.87 -24.64 8.99
CA SER A 313 31.30 -24.47 9.19
C SER A 313 31.98 -25.72 9.84
N GLY A 314 31.25 -26.48 10.63
CA GLY A 314 31.72 -27.73 11.21
C GLY A 314 31.73 -28.93 10.26
N TRP A 315 31.18 -28.79 9.05
CA TRP A 315 31.10 -29.86 8.06
C TRP A 315 32.10 -29.77 6.91
N VAL A 316 32.59 -28.59 6.65
CA VAL A 316 33.58 -28.31 5.60
C VAL A 316 34.70 -27.52 6.28
N GLU A 317 35.83 -28.17 6.53
CA GLU A 317 36.96 -27.63 7.26
C GLU A 317 37.53 -26.31 6.71
N GLU A 318 37.06 -25.82 5.54
CA GLU A 318 37.60 -24.63 4.85
C GLU A 318 36.61 -23.52 4.47
N ALA A 319 35.29 -23.64 4.73
CA ALA A 319 34.34 -22.65 4.17
C ALA A 319 33.42 -22.02 5.20
N THR A 320 33.73 -20.82 5.63
CA THR A 320 32.91 -19.94 6.47
C THR A 320 31.55 -19.55 5.85
N LEU A 321 31.35 -19.77 4.55
CA LEU A 321 30.15 -19.36 3.81
C LEU A 321 29.76 -20.35 2.69
N TYR A 322 29.83 -21.67 2.98
CA TYR A 322 29.43 -22.65 1.99
C TYR A 322 27.93 -22.69 1.81
N ILE A 323 27.45 -22.18 0.66
CA ILE A 323 26.08 -22.33 0.21
C ILE A 323 26.08 -23.41 -0.89
N PRO A 324 25.41 -24.57 -0.67
CA PRO A 324 25.32 -25.62 -1.67
C PRO A 324 24.85 -25.09 -3.03
N HIS A 325 25.38 -25.62 -4.12
CA HIS A 325 25.00 -25.19 -5.48
C HIS A 325 23.50 -25.28 -5.71
N ILE A 326 22.84 -26.28 -5.16
CA ILE A 326 21.39 -26.44 -5.27
C ILE A 326 20.62 -25.28 -4.64
N THR A 327 21.08 -24.77 -3.49
CA THR A 327 20.48 -23.60 -2.86
C THR A 327 20.65 -22.35 -3.72
N LYS A 328 21.81 -22.18 -4.36
CA LYS A 328 22.06 -21.10 -5.31
C LYS A 328 21.12 -21.18 -6.53
N ILE A 329 20.95 -22.37 -7.11
CA ILE A 329 20.04 -22.61 -8.23
C ILE A 329 18.59 -22.31 -7.81
N TYR A 330 18.18 -22.76 -6.62
CA TYR A 330 16.83 -22.50 -6.08
C TYR A 330 16.58 -21.00 -5.90
N LEU A 331 17.52 -20.29 -5.26
CA LEU A 331 17.40 -18.83 -5.08
C LEU A 331 17.38 -18.09 -6.41
N LEU A 332 18.22 -18.53 -7.38
CA LEU A 332 18.24 -17.94 -8.72
C LEU A 332 16.93 -18.18 -9.47
N SER A 333 16.36 -19.38 -9.35
CA SER A 333 15.05 -19.71 -9.94
C SER A 333 13.92 -18.89 -9.35
N LEU A 334 13.91 -18.67 -8.02
CA LEU A 334 12.97 -17.79 -7.36
C LEU A 334 13.11 -16.33 -7.82
N LEU A 335 14.34 -15.85 -7.97
CA LEU A 335 14.62 -14.51 -8.48
C LEU A 335 14.14 -14.35 -9.91
N LEU A 336 14.44 -15.31 -10.79
CA LEU A 336 13.99 -15.31 -12.19
C LEU A 336 12.47 -15.35 -12.28
N ALA A 337 11.80 -16.22 -11.52
CA ALA A 337 10.34 -16.26 -11.47
C ALA A 337 9.76 -14.93 -10.98
N SER A 338 10.35 -14.34 -9.95
CA SER A 338 9.93 -13.02 -9.45
C SER A 338 10.11 -11.92 -10.49
N LEU A 339 11.23 -11.92 -11.22
CA LEU A 339 11.49 -10.98 -12.32
C LEU A 339 10.46 -11.12 -13.44
N LEU A 340 10.13 -12.34 -13.86
CA LEU A 340 9.12 -12.61 -14.89
C LEU A 340 7.73 -12.15 -14.42
N ILE A 341 7.34 -12.47 -13.19
CA ILE A 341 6.05 -12.05 -12.63
C ILE A 341 5.98 -10.52 -12.55
N ARG A 342 7.01 -9.89 -12.00
CA ARG A 342 7.00 -8.43 -11.74
C ARG A 342 7.30 -7.61 -13.00
N GLY A 343 8.04 -8.16 -13.96
CA GLY A 343 8.43 -7.48 -15.19
C GLY A 343 7.49 -7.69 -16.39
N LEU A 344 6.81 -8.82 -16.44
CA LEU A 344 5.91 -9.17 -17.54
C LEU A 344 4.47 -9.38 -17.10
N ILE A 345 4.20 -10.36 -16.24
CA ILE A 345 2.83 -10.79 -15.95
C ILE A 345 2.03 -9.65 -15.30
N MET A 346 2.56 -9.02 -14.27
CA MET A 346 1.86 -7.94 -13.56
C MET A 346 1.69 -6.67 -14.41
N PRO A 347 2.72 -6.17 -15.11
CA PRO A 347 2.55 -5.03 -16.00
C PRO A 347 1.53 -5.28 -17.12
N LEU A 348 1.55 -6.45 -17.76
CA LEU A 348 0.58 -6.81 -18.80
C LEU A 348 -0.85 -6.89 -18.25
N LYS A 349 -1.05 -7.50 -17.06
CA LYS A 349 -2.34 -7.49 -16.36
C LYS A 349 -2.85 -6.07 -16.06
N ARG A 350 -1.93 -5.14 -15.82
CA ARG A 350 -2.23 -3.71 -15.57
C ARG A 350 -2.24 -2.87 -16.84
N LYS A 351 -2.42 -3.51 -17.99
CA LYS A 351 -2.54 -2.87 -19.32
C LYS A 351 -1.32 -2.03 -19.73
N THR A 352 -0.14 -2.29 -19.17
CA THR A 352 1.09 -1.67 -19.70
C THR A 352 1.33 -2.13 -21.14
N PRO A 353 1.55 -1.22 -22.11
CA PRO A 353 1.72 -1.58 -23.52
C PRO A 353 2.89 -2.54 -23.74
N ARG A 354 2.70 -3.56 -24.60
CA ARG A 354 3.77 -4.49 -24.98
C ARG A 354 4.95 -3.77 -25.61
N SER A 355 4.68 -2.78 -26.46
CA SER A 355 5.70 -1.94 -27.09
C SER A 355 6.58 -1.17 -26.08
N PHE A 356 6.07 -0.89 -24.89
CA PHE A 356 6.86 -0.31 -23.80
C PHE A 356 7.76 -1.35 -23.14
N LEU A 357 7.29 -2.58 -22.93
CA LEU A 357 8.03 -3.63 -22.21
C LEU A 357 9.11 -4.28 -23.06
N PHE A 358 8.85 -4.52 -24.33
CA PHE A 358 9.78 -5.22 -25.21
C PHE A 358 10.70 -4.26 -25.97
N PRO A 359 11.93 -4.71 -26.35
CA PRO A 359 12.44 -6.05 -26.09
C PRO A 359 13.00 -6.29 -24.67
N PHE A 360 13.57 -5.28 -23.96
CA PHE A 360 14.33 -5.50 -22.72
C PHE A 360 13.85 -4.71 -21.50
N ARG A 361 12.94 -3.75 -21.68
CA ARG A 361 12.49 -2.91 -20.54
C ARG A 361 11.78 -3.71 -19.45
N TRP A 362 11.15 -4.82 -19.78
CA TRP A 362 10.53 -5.71 -18.82
C TRP A 362 11.50 -6.20 -17.74
N ILE A 363 12.80 -6.39 -18.08
CA ILE A 363 13.84 -6.77 -17.12
C ILE A 363 14.01 -5.67 -16.08
N VAL A 364 14.16 -4.41 -16.54
CA VAL A 364 14.31 -3.25 -15.64
C VAL A 364 13.04 -3.05 -14.79
N VAL A 365 11.87 -3.18 -15.38
CA VAL A 365 10.58 -3.13 -14.67
C VAL A 365 10.51 -4.24 -13.60
N GLY A 366 10.97 -5.45 -13.96
CA GLY A 366 11.06 -6.57 -13.03
C GLY A 366 12.00 -6.29 -11.86
N PHE A 367 13.20 -5.77 -12.13
CA PHE A 367 14.13 -5.37 -11.06
C PHE A 367 13.55 -4.30 -10.13
N ILE A 368 12.93 -3.26 -10.68
CA ILE A 368 12.23 -2.27 -9.87
C ILE A 368 11.16 -2.96 -9.02
N GLY A 369 10.32 -3.81 -9.61
CA GLY A 369 9.27 -4.53 -8.90
C GLY A 369 9.78 -5.39 -7.75
N VAL A 370 10.86 -6.15 -7.97
CA VAL A 370 11.52 -6.95 -6.91
C VAL A 370 12.12 -6.05 -5.83
N THR A 371 12.78 -4.95 -6.23
CA THR A 371 13.32 -3.96 -5.27
C THR A 371 12.23 -3.38 -4.38
N LEU A 372 11.04 -3.09 -4.95
CA LEU A 372 9.90 -2.62 -4.16
C LEU A 372 9.42 -3.66 -3.14
N ASP A 373 9.40 -4.94 -3.51
CA ASP A 373 9.00 -6.01 -2.59
C ASP A 373 10.04 -6.18 -1.47
N LEU A 374 11.33 -6.14 -1.82
CA LEU A 374 12.42 -6.15 -0.83
C LEU A 374 12.38 -4.94 0.11
N ALA A 375 12.10 -3.74 -0.41
CA ALA A 375 11.98 -2.53 0.40
C ALA A 375 10.81 -2.58 1.39
N LYS A 376 9.71 -3.26 1.04
CA LYS A 376 8.56 -3.44 1.93
C LYS A 376 8.81 -4.42 3.07
N THR A 377 9.65 -5.44 2.83
CA THR A 377 9.87 -6.55 3.78
C THR A 377 10.29 -6.07 5.17
N PRO A 378 11.35 -5.25 5.33
CA PRO A 378 11.72 -4.73 6.65
C PRO A 378 10.64 -3.82 7.25
N GLY A 379 9.94 -3.03 6.42
CA GLY A 379 8.81 -2.20 6.88
C GLY A 379 7.71 -3.04 7.52
N TYR A 380 7.33 -4.16 6.91
CA TYR A 380 6.36 -5.09 7.49
C TYR A 380 6.86 -5.75 8.77
N ALA A 381 8.14 -6.17 8.82
CA ALA A 381 8.73 -6.78 9.99
C ALA A 381 8.71 -5.80 11.18
N PHE A 382 9.28 -4.61 11.00
CA PHE A 382 9.30 -3.57 12.05
C PHE A 382 7.90 -3.10 12.45
N GLY A 383 7.02 -2.85 11.49
CA GLY A 383 5.65 -2.43 11.80
C GLY A 383 4.87 -3.50 12.57
N SER A 384 5.08 -4.78 12.26
CA SER A 384 4.44 -5.88 12.98
C SER A 384 4.96 -6.01 14.42
N LEU A 385 6.26 -5.81 14.64
CA LEU A 385 6.87 -5.85 15.97
C LEU A 385 6.40 -4.68 16.85
N LEU A 386 6.27 -3.48 16.28
CA LEU A 386 5.90 -2.26 17.00
C LEU A 386 4.39 -2.04 17.13
N SER A 387 3.58 -2.77 16.36
CA SER A 387 2.13 -2.64 16.33
C SER A 387 1.44 -2.63 17.72
N PRO A 388 1.86 -3.43 18.74
CA PRO A 388 1.22 -3.40 20.04
C PRO A 388 1.46 -2.13 20.83
N PHE A 389 2.64 -1.53 20.65
CA PHE A 389 3.04 -0.32 21.36
C PHE A 389 2.40 0.94 20.75
N LEU A 390 2.12 0.91 19.46
CA LEU A 390 1.54 2.05 18.73
C LEU A 390 0.00 2.06 18.78
N LYS A 391 -0.66 0.89 18.89
CA LYS A 391 -2.13 0.80 19.03
C LYS A 391 -2.70 1.44 20.31
N LYS A 392 -1.89 1.65 21.35
CA LYS A 392 -2.33 2.38 22.56
C LYS A 392 -2.56 3.88 22.31
N ARG A 393 -2.09 4.43 21.18
CA ARG A 393 -2.25 5.85 20.82
C ARG A 393 -3.43 6.11 19.86
N THR A 394 -4.11 5.07 19.39
CA THR A 394 -5.16 5.16 18.35
C THR A 394 -6.56 4.78 18.87
N LYS A 395 -6.75 4.86 20.20
CA LYS A 395 -8.09 4.72 20.83
C LYS A 395 -8.63 6.07 21.24
#